data_0d827284fedf75cfae33acb0101c9289
#
_entry.id   0d827284fedf75cfae33acb0101c9289
#
_cell.length_a   1.000
_cell.length_b   1.000
_cell.length_c   1.000
_cell.angle_alpha   90.00
_cell.angle_beta   90.00
_cell.angle_gamma   90.00
#
_symmetry.space_group_name_H-M   'P 1'
#
loop_
_entity.id
_entity.type
_entity.pdbx_description
1 polymer ?
#
loop_
_entity_poly.entity_id
_entity_poly.type
_entity_poly.pdbx_seq_one_letter_code
_entity_poly.pdbx_strand_id
1 'polypeptide(L)'
;MLKKIKDGNDVSFIMGMNYESKVKIDFRSSIDFIENYNTNNKLIFIDPIVLANQPDFLDLESRDQNVTLVPTNIHETSKHLDSTIAILKIMEDKGIGRRNELVCAVGGGALMDEISFAASIYRRGIFVTKIPTTLLGIVDASIGIKTGVNFEGQRNRLGSYHFDFDVIIDHSLLNGLGKGMIRQGLGEIFKIAVIKGETLFEKLLINIDQLENISFYQGDKGVDIMMDSIELMLEELHSNPRETNLKRCVDFGHSFCPLVEMESLKRKNFKSVPHGYAVAYDCVLTATISRNRQKIASEQYSKI
;
A
#
# COMPACT_ATOMS: atom_id res chain seq x y z
N MET A 1 5.48 -10.24 17.47
CA MET A 1 5.16 -9.16 18.44
C MET A 1 5.00 -7.88 17.67
N LEU A 2 3.85 -7.22 17.77
CA LEU A 2 3.64 -5.88 17.23
C LEU A 2 3.98 -4.85 18.31
N LYS A 3 4.78 -3.85 17.98
CA LYS A 3 5.14 -2.78 18.89
C LYS A 3 5.03 -1.43 18.17
N LYS A 4 4.23 -0.53 18.74
CA LYS A 4 4.16 0.88 18.34
C LYS A 4 5.12 1.69 19.20
N ILE A 5 5.97 2.48 18.58
CA ILE A 5 6.91 3.38 19.24
C ILE A 5 6.59 4.79 18.79
N LYS A 6 6.49 5.71 19.77
CA LYS A 6 6.32 7.15 19.52
C LYS A 6 7.56 7.88 20.00
N ASP A 7 8.20 8.66 19.13
CA ASP A 7 9.31 9.52 19.46
C ASP A 7 9.09 10.91 18.85
N GLY A 8 8.62 11.84 19.68
CA GLY A 8 8.18 13.14 19.21
C GLY A 8 6.99 13.04 18.24
N ASN A 9 7.14 13.58 17.02
CA ASN A 9 6.16 13.48 15.94
C ASN A 9 6.32 12.20 15.10
N ASP A 10 7.38 11.44 15.31
CA ASP A 10 7.63 10.19 14.59
C ASP A 10 6.86 9.04 15.22
N VAL A 11 6.16 8.28 14.40
CA VAL A 11 5.45 7.06 14.83
C VAL A 11 5.99 5.89 14.02
N SER A 12 6.45 4.86 14.73
CA SER A 12 6.97 3.63 14.13
C SER A 12 6.17 2.42 14.60
N PHE A 13 5.86 1.54 13.67
CA PHE A 13 5.33 0.21 13.97
C PHE A 13 6.42 -0.83 13.68
N ILE A 14 6.74 -1.66 14.66
CA ILE A 14 7.67 -2.77 14.49
C ILE A 14 6.89 -4.06 14.62
N MET A 15 6.78 -4.82 13.54
CA MET A 15 6.17 -6.14 13.51
C MET A 15 7.28 -7.20 13.45
N GLY A 16 7.47 -7.94 14.56
CA GLY A 16 8.35 -9.11 14.57
C GLY A 16 7.60 -10.33 14.03
N MET A 17 8.05 -10.86 12.93
CA MET A 17 7.61 -12.13 12.38
C MET A 17 8.36 -13.28 13.08
N ASN A 18 7.86 -14.53 13.00
CA ASN A 18 8.52 -15.70 13.60
C ASN A 18 9.87 -16.07 12.93
N TYR A 19 10.33 -15.26 11.99
CA TYR A 19 11.65 -15.22 11.41
C TYR A 19 12.22 -13.83 11.75
N GLU A 20 13.50 -13.67 11.85
CA GLU A 20 14.23 -12.48 12.29
C GLU A 20 13.92 -11.16 11.51
N SER A 21 12.89 -11.15 10.66
CA SER A 21 12.46 -9.99 9.88
C SER A 21 11.59 -9.05 10.70
N LYS A 22 11.93 -7.78 10.68
CA LYS A 22 11.15 -6.69 11.28
C LYS A 22 10.73 -5.77 10.15
N VAL A 23 9.46 -5.47 10.05
CA VAL A 23 8.96 -4.40 9.20
C VAL A 23 8.85 -3.14 10.04
N LYS A 24 9.51 -2.07 9.62
CA LYS A 24 9.45 -0.76 10.23
C LYS A 24 8.56 0.14 9.38
N ILE A 25 7.66 0.86 10.02
CA ILE A 25 6.79 1.85 9.38
C ILE A 25 7.00 3.17 10.09
N ASP A 26 7.57 4.14 9.39
CA ASP A 26 7.87 5.47 9.89
C ASP A 26 7.03 6.53 9.18
N PHE A 27 6.48 7.45 9.96
CA PHE A 27 5.85 8.67 9.44
C PHE A 27 6.90 9.79 9.44
N ARG A 28 7.46 10.12 8.28
CA ARG A 28 8.52 11.13 8.12
C ARG A 28 8.67 11.58 6.67
N SER A 29 9.44 12.64 6.47
CA SER A 29 9.84 13.08 5.13
C SER A 29 10.60 11.99 4.39
N SER A 30 10.16 11.68 3.17
CA SER A 30 10.78 10.71 2.28
C SER A 30 12.11 11.23 1.71
N ILE A 31 12.19 12.52 1.43
CA ILE A 31 13.43 13.18 0.96
C ILE A 31 14.49 13.10 2.03
N ASP A 32 14.18 13.54 3.26
CA ASP A 32 15.13 13.48 4.38
C ASP A 32 15.59 12.04 4.67
N PHE A 33 14.69 11.06 4.53
CA PHE A 33 15.06 9.66 4.67
C PHE A 33 16.10 9.24 3.62
N ILE A 34 15.84 9.55 2.33
CA ILE A 34 16.73 9.16 1.24
C ILE A 34 18.09 9.87 1.35
N GLU A 35 18.10 11.18 1.61
CA GLU A 35 19.33 11.95 1.74
C GLU A 35 20.22 11.42 2.88
N ASN A 36 19.62 11.15 4.05
CA ASN A 36 20.34 10.70 5.24
C ASN A 36 20.60 9.18 5.28
N TYR A 37 20.17 8.41 4.26
CA TYR A 37 20.49 6.99 4.23
C TYR A 37 21.96 6.77 3.84
N ASN A 38 22.71 6.16 4.74
CA ASN A 38 24.17 6.02 4.60
C ASN A 38 24.52 4.81 3.70
N THR A 39 24.58 5.03 2.39
CA THR A 39 25.02 4.06 1.41
C THR A 39 25.59 4.73 0.15
N ASN A 40 26.42 4.01 -0.58
CA ASN A 40 27.02 4.48 -1.82
C ASN A 40 26.17 4.14 -3.08
N ASN A 41 25.01 3.55 -2.92
CA ASN A 41 24.13 3.21 -4.04
C ASN A 41 22.66 3.27 -3.59
N LYS A 42 21.93 4.23 -4.15
CA LYS A 42 20.52 4.50 -3.88
C LYS A 42 19.74 4.43 -5.19
N LEU A 43 19.02 3.34 -5.41
CA LEU A 43 18.20 3.12 -6.59
C LEU A 43 16.74 3.37 -6.27
N ILE A 44 16.13 4.36 -6.91
CA ILE A 44 14.79 4.82 -6.61
C ILE A 44 13.90 4.63 -7.84
N PHE A 45 13.04 3.63 -7.80
CA PHE A 45 11.96 3.46 -8.77
C PHE A 45 10.82 4.38 -8.39
N ILE A 46 10.47 5.33 -9.23
CA ILE A 46 9.52 6.39 -8.90
C ILE A 46 8.49 6.59 -10.01
N ASP A 47 7.23 6.73 -9.61
CA ASP A 47 6.14 7.04 -10.54
C ASP A 47 6.37 8.40 -11.19
N PRO A 48 6.32 8.53 -12.54
CA PRO A 48 6.49 9.79 -13.23
C PRO A 48 5.52 10.90 -12.80
N ILE A 49 4.32 10.53 -12.34
CA ILE A 49 3.35 11.49 -11.80
C ILE A 49 3.87 12.11 -10.48
N VAL A 50 4.55 11.32 -9.67
CA VAL A 50 5.18 11.82 -8.44
C VAL A 50 6.29 12.80 -8.78
N LEU A 51 7.16 12.46 -9.73
CA LEU A 51 8.22 13.35 -10.19
C LEU A 51 7.67 14.68 -10.72
N ALA A 52 6.56 14.66 -11.44
CA ALA A 52 5.93 15.88 -11.98
C ALA A 52 5.33 16.77 -10.89
N ASN A 53 4.85 16.19 -9.79
CA ASN A 53 4.16 16.92 -8.71
C ASN A 53 5.06 17.23 -7.50
N GLN A 54 6.22 16.59 -7.40
CA GLN A 54 7.17 16.68 -6.28
C GLN A 54 8.58 16.91 -6.82
N PRO A 55 8.90 18.17 -7.22
CA PRO A 55 10.18 18.50 -7.89
C PRO A 55 11.41 18.20 -6.99
N ASP A 56 11.25 18.18 -5.67
CA ASP A 56 12.34 17.87 -4.74
C ASP A 56 12.98 16.50 -5.00
N PHE A 57 12.23 15.53 -5.57
CA PHE A 57 12.81 14.26 -5.99
C PHE A 57 13.79 14.43 -7.16
N LEU A 58 13.50 15.33 -8.10
CA LEU A 58 14.42 15.59 -9.24
C LEU A 58 15.75 16.16 -8.79
N ASP A 59 15.74 16.92 -7.69
CA ASP A 59 16.94 17.53 -7.14
C ASP A 59 17.83 16.55 -6.41
N LEU A 60 17.31 15.35 -6.02
CA LEU A 60 18.08 14.36 -5.27
C LEU A 60 19.35 13.92 -6.01
N GLU A 61 19.29 13.65 -7.33
CA GLU A 61 20.47 13.25 -8.10
C GLU A 61 21.53 14.36 -8.16
N SER A 62 21.11 15.62 -8.11
CA SER A 62 22.05 16.76 -8.09
C SER A 62 22.69 16.96 -6.73
N ARG A 63 22.00 16.59 -5.65
CA ARG A 63 22.49 16.73 -4.26
C ARG A 63 23.32 15.52 -3.80
N ASP A 64 23.03 14.33 -4.30
CA ASP A 64 23.73 13.09 -3.95
C ASP A 64 24.02 12.24 -5.20
N GLN A 65 25.29 12.19 -5.59
CA GLN A 65 25.75 11.38 -6.74
C GLN A 65 25.53 9.88 -6.60
N ASN A 66 25.19 9.40 -5.41
CA ASN A 66 24.88 7.99 -5.14
C ASN A 66 23.41 7.65 -5.48
N VAL A 67 22.57 8.66 -5.71
CA VAL A 67 21.16 8.49 -6.09
C VAL A 67 21.04 8.24 -7.59
N THR A 68 20.24 7.24 -7.96
CA THR A 68 19.75 7.05 -9.33
C THR A 68 18.24 7.00 -9.29
N LEU A 69 17.59 7.93 -9.97
CA LEU A 69 16.15 7.94 -10.20
C LEU A 69 15.81 7.12 -11.44
N VAL A 70 14.83 6.24 -11.32
CA VAL A 70 14.30 5.44 -12.42
C VAL A 70 12.81 5.72 -12.57
N PRO A 71 12.41 6.62 -13.47
CA PRO A 71 10.99 6.85 -13.76
C PRO A 71 10.34 5.54 -14.19
N THR A 72 9.34 5.09 -13.44
CA THR A 72 8.78 3.75 -13.58
C THR A 72 7.26 3.83 -13.63
N ASN A 73 6.70 3.71 -14.83
CA ASN A 73 5.28 3.85 -15.09
C ASN A 73 4.58 2.48 -15.00
N ILE A 74 4.18 2.09 -13.80
CA ILE A 74 3.49 0.83 -13.54
C ILE A 74 2.09 1.09 -13.01
N HIS A 75 1.11 0.55 -13.73
CA HIS A 75 -0.30 0.55 -13.36
C HIS A 75 -0.81 -0.89 -13.26
N GLU A 76 -1.98 -1.09 -12.69
CA GLU A 76 -2.55 -2.43 -12.52
C GLU A 76 -2.65 -3.22 -13.85
N THR A 77 -2.89 -2.52 -14.96
CA THR A 77 -2.98 -3.14 -16.30
C THR A 77 -1.63 -3.40 -16.97
N SER A 78 -0.55 -2.81 -16.48
CA SER A 78 0.82 -2.96 -17.02
C SER A 78 1.75 -3.77 -16.12
N LYS A 79 1.26 -4.24 -14.99
CA LYS A 79 2.00 -5.05 -14.02
C LYS A 79 2.15 -6.49 -14.52
N HIS A 80 3.28 -6.80 -15.17
CA HIS A 80 3.54 -8.09 -15.85
C HIS A 80 4.95 -8.60 -15.60
N LEU A 81 5.19 -9.86 -15.91
CA LEU A 81 6.51 -10.47 -15.75
C LEU A 81 7.59 -9.77 -16.61
N ASP A 82 7.24 -9.28 -17.80
CA ASP A 82 8.20 -8.59 -18.68
C ASP A 82 8.69 -7.27 -18.06
N SER A 83 7.81 -6.49 -17.42
CA SER A 83 8.20 -5.28 -16.69
C SER A 83 9.04 -5.63 -15.46
N THR A 84 8.73 -6.71 -14.77
CA THR A 84 9.57 -7.24 -13.69
C THR A 84 10.98 -7.58 -14.19
N ILE A 85 11.11 -8.24 -15.35
CA ILE A 85 12.40 -8.55 -15.96
C ILE A 85 13.18 -7.27 -16.29
N ALA A 86 12.52 -6.23 -16.77
CA ALA A 86 13.14 -4.93 -17.01
C ALA A 86 13.69 -4.31 -15.72
N ILE A 87 12.92 -4.35 -14.63
CA ILE A 87 13.34 -3.89 -13.30
C ILE A 87 14.58 -4.67 -12.83
N LEU A 88 14.57 -6.00 -12.96
CA LEU A 88 15.70 -6.86 -12.58
C LEU A 88 16.98 -6.51 -13.35
N LYS A 89 16.87 -6.22 -14.66
CA LYS A 89 18.01 -5.77 -15.47
C LYS A 89 18.56 -4.44 -14.96
N ILE A 90 17.70 -3.47 -14.62
CA ILE A 90 18.12 -2.19 -14.05
C ILE A 90 18.85 -2.42 -12.73
N MET A 91 18.33 -3.27 -11.83
CA MET A 91 19.00 -3.62 -10.57
C MET A 91 20.39 -4.22 -10.81
N GLU A 92 20.53 -5.12 -11.80
CA GLU A 92 21.82 -5.73 -12.16
C GLU A 92 22.79 -4.71 -12.76
N ASP A 93 22.33 -3.90 -13.72
CA ASP A 93 23.14 -2.86 -14.39
C ASP A 93 23.64 -1.79 -13.40
N LYS A 94 22.85 -1.50 -12.37
CA LYS A 94 23.21 -0.57 -11.28
C LYS A 94 24.01 -1.23 -10.17
N GLY A 95 24.34 -2.52 -10.29
CA GLY A 95 25.16 -3.24 -9.36
C GLY A 95 24.54 -3.39 -7.98
N ILE A 96 23.19 -3.50 -7.89
CA ILE A 96 22.52 -3.69 -6.60
C ILE A 96 22.97 -4.99 -5.96
N GLY A 97 23.59 -4.87 -4.79
CA GLY A 97 24.03 -5.99 -3.96
C GLY A 97 22.86 -6.60 -3.17
N ARG A 98 23.22 -7.52 -2.29
CA ARG A 98 22.22 -8.14 -1.41
C ARG A 98 21.99 -7.34 -0.13
N ARG A 99 22.96 -6.50 0.26
CA ARG A 99 22.96 -5.74 1.52
C ARG A 99 23.67 -4.42 1.27
N ASN A 100 23.33 -3.42 2.06
CA ASN A 100 23.95 -2.10 2.12
C ASN A 100 23.54 -1.10 1.03
N GLU A 101 22.74 -1.48 0.04
CA GLU A 101 22.18 -0.55 -0.93
C GLU A 101 20.75 -0.15 -0.52
N LEU A 102 20.31 1.03 -0.95
CA LEU A 102 18.94 1.47 -0.81
C LEU A 102 18.20 1.23 -2.12
N VAL A 103 17.17 0.42 -2.08
CA VAL A 103 16.20 0.28 -3.18
C VAL A 103 14.87 0.81 -2.71
N CYS A 104 14.37 1.88 -3.34
CA CYS A 104 13.08 2.47 -3.02
C CYS A 104 12.04 2.20 -4.11
N ALA A 105 10.80 2.00 -3.67
CA ALA A 105 9.61 1.99 -4.52
C ALA A 105 8.72 3.18 -4.13
N VAL A 106 8.71 4.24 -4.95
CA VAL A 106 7.98 5.50 -4.68
C VAL A 106 6.80 5.61 -5.62
N GLY A 107 5.58 5.36 -5.14
CA GLY A 107 4.40 5.36 -6.00
C GLY A 107 3.16 4.74 -5.39
N GLY A 108 2.23 4.33 -6.25
CA GLY A 108 1.02 3.61 -5.86
C GLY A 108 1.23 2.11 -5.66
N GLY A 109 0.16 1.41 -5.26
CA GLY A 109 0.20 -0.01 -4.93
C GLY A 109 0.78 -0.91 -6.03
N ALA A 110 0.40 -0.69 -7.29
CA ALA A 110 0.88 -1.51 -8.41
C ALA A 110 2.41 -1.45 -8.58
N LEU A 111 3.00 -0.26 -8.44
CA LEU A 111 4.46 -0.07 -8.50
C LEU A 111 5.13 -0.77 -7.32
N MET A 112 4.61 -0.58 -6.11
CA MET A 112 5.16 -1.23 -4.92
C MET A 112 5.09 -2.76 -4.99
N ASP A 113 3.97 -3.32 -5.46
CA ASP A 113 3.81 -4.76 -5.67
C ASP A 113 4.87 -5.32 -6.59
N GLU A 114 5.09 -4.67 -7.74
CA GLU A 114 6.00 -5.17 -8.76
C GLU A 114 7.47 -5.01 -8.38
N ILE A 115 7.86 -3.86 -7.80
CA ILE A 115 9.23 -3.67 -7.30
C ILE A 115 9.51 -4.65 -6.17
N SER A 116 8.56 -4.86 -5.25
CA SER A 116 8.73 -5.83 -4.16
C SER A 116 8.78 -7.27 -4.69
N PHE A 117 8.03 -7.61 -5.75
CA PHE A 117 8.12 -8.91 -6.39
C PHE A 117 9.50 -9.11 -7.04
N ALA A 118 9.99 -8.13 -7.82
CA ALA A 118 11.33 -8.16 -8.38
C ALA A 118 12.38 -8.33 -7.29
N ALA A 119 12.30 -7.55 -6.22
CA ALA A 119 13.22 -7.63 -5.09
C ALA A 119 13.19 -8.99 -4.39
N SER A 120 12.02 -9.62 -4.27
CA SER A 120 11.85 -10.91 -3.61
C SER A 120 12.58 -12.06 -4.33
N ILE A 121 12.73 -11.97 -5.65
CA ILE A 121 13.40 -12.98 -6.48
C ILE A 121 14.84 -12.60 -6.84
N TYR A 122 15.18 -11.29 -6.84
CA TYR A 122 16.53 -10.83 -7.09
C TYR A 122 17.46 -11.28 -5.98
N ARG A 123 18.55 -11.99 -6.35
CA ARG A 123 19.56 -12.52 -5.40
C ARG A 123 18.97 -13.32 -4.21
N ARG A 124 17.79 -13.92 -4.36
CA ARG A 124 16.99 -14.66 -3.35
C ARG A 124 16.41 -13.76 -2.26
N GLY A 125 16.13 -12.53 -2.59
CA GLY A 125 15.59 -11.51 -1.71
C GLY A 125 16.59 -10.41 -1.39
N ILE A 126 16.19 -9.16 -1.68
CA ILE A 126 16.88 -7.94 -1.27
C ILE A 126 15.92 -7.04 -0.50
N PHE A 127 16.47 -6.16 0.31
CA PHE A 127 15.67 -5.21 1.08
C PHE A 127 15.09 -4.10 0.18
N VAL A 128 13.85 -3.67 0.44
CA VAL A 128 13.16 -2.58 -0.26
C VAL A 128 12.56 -1.60 0.73
N THR A 129 12.71 -0.31 0.48
CA THR A 129 11.93 0.72 1.17
C THR A 129 10.73 1.12 0.31
N LYS A 130 9.53 0.94 0.84
CA LYS A 130 8.28 1.35 0.19
C LYS A 130 7.91 2.75 0.62
N ILE A 131 7.65 3.63 -0.34
CA ILE A 131 7.24 5.03 -0.12
C ILE A 131 5.91 5.24 -0.84
N PRO A 132 4.78 4.95 -0.17
CA PRO A 132 3.47 5.05 -0.79
C PRO A 132 3.07 6.51 -1.04
N THR A 133 2.55 6.79 -2.22
CA THR A 133 2.10 8.13 -2.63
C THR A 133 0.59 8.22 -2.85
N THR A 134 -0.15 7.17 -2.47
CA THR A 134 -1.61 7.13 -2.52
C THR A 134 -2.17 6.67 -1.18
N LEU A 135 -3.38 7.10 -0.84
CA LEU A 135 -4.03 6.69 0.41
C LEU A 135 -4.19 5.16 0.48
N LEU A 136 -4.60 4.53 -0.63
CA LEU A 136 -4.65 3.05 -0.74
C LEU A 136 -3.28 2.42 -0.53
N GLY A 137 -2.24 3.02 -1.10
CA GLY A 137 -0.86 2.59 -0.89
C GLY A 137 -0.46 2.61 0.59
N ILE A 138 -0.83 3.67 1.30
CA ILE A 138 -0.50 3.86 2.71
C ILE A 138 -1.18 2.81 3.60
N VAL A 139 -2.49 2.59 3.42
CA VAL A 139 -3.28 1.79 4.37
C VAL A 139 -3.35 0.31 4.05
N ASP A 140 -2.91 -0.10 2.86
CA ASP A 140 -2.97 -1.50 2.40
C ASP A 140 -1.67 -1.96 1.72
N ALA A 141 -1.39 -1.50 0.49
CA ALA A 141 -0.36 -2.12 -0.35
C ALA A 141 1.07 -1.99 0.19
N SER A 142 1.43 -0.90 0.88
CA SER A 142 2.77 -0.72 1.42
C SER A 142 3.04 -1.59 2.63
N ILE A 143 2.02 -1.81 3.47
CA ILE A 143 2.15 -2.58 4.71
C ILE A 143 1.98 -4.07 4.49
N GLY A 144 1.40 -4.46 3.36
CA GLY A 144 1.23 -5.85 2.96
C GLY A 144 2.57 -6.52 2.61
N ILE A 145 2.64 -7.81 2.90
CA ILE A 145 3.79 -8.67 2.56
C ILE A 145 3.60 -9.41 1.24
N LYS A 146 2.39 -9.36 0.69
CA LYS A 146 2.09 -9.95 -0.62
C LYS A 146 2.64 -9.06 -1.72
N THR A 147 3.27 -9.69 -2.69
CA THR A 147 3.78 -9.02 -3.89
C THR A 147 3.38 -9.83 -5.11
N GLY A 148 3.18 -9.20 -6.24
CA GLY A 148 2.82 -9.99 -7.40
C GLY A 148 2.54 -9.19 -8.65
N VAL A 149 2.49 -9.94 -9.75
CA VAL A 149 2.22 -9.43 -11.09
C VAL A 149 1.15 -10.26 -11.79
N ASN A 150 0.55 -9.65 -12.80
CA ASN A 150 -0.46 -10.30 -13.63
C ASN A 150 0.19 -11.29 -14.60
N PHE A 151 -0.47 -12.40 -14.85
CA PHE A 151 0.01 -13.41 -15.77
C PHE A 151 -1.17 -14.11 -16.46
N GLU A 152 -1.08 -14.32 -17.77
CA GLU A 152 -2.11 -14.98 -18.59
C GLU A 152 -3.52 -14.41 -18.34
N GLY A 153 -3.63 -13.08 -18.28
CA GLY A 153 -4.90 -12.38 -18.06
C GLY A 153 -5.50 -12.56 -16.66
N GLN A 154 -4.74 -13.12 -15.72
CA GLN A 154 -5.15 -13.27 -14.33
C GLN A 154 -4.38 -12.29 -13.45
N ARG A 155 -5.09 -11.60 -12.54
CA ARG A 155 -4.50 -10.64 -11.61
C ARG A 155 -3.68 -11.34 -10.53
N ASN A 156 -2.50 -10.79 -10.23
CA ASN A 156 -1.60 -11.24 -9.17
C ASN A 156 -1.33 -12.77 -9.20
N ARG A 157 -1.23 -13.34 -10.40
CA ARG A 157 -1.08 -14.79 -10.57
C ARG A 157 0.31 -15.30 -10.23
N LEU A 158 1.31 -14.48 -10.48
CA LEU A 158 2.68 -14.73 -10.03
C LEU A 158 2.99 -13.80 -8.88
N GLY A 159 3.47 -14.34 -7.79
CA GLY A 159 3.74 -13.53 -6.59
C GLY A 159 4.55 -14.27 -5.54
N SER A 160 4.91 -13.52 -4.52
CA SER A 160 5.64 -14.04 -3.36
C SER A 160 5.19 -13.34 -2.09
N TYR A 161 5.58 -13.90 -0.95
CA TYR A 161 5.55 -13.19 0.33
C TYR A 161 6.94 -12.60 0.57
N HIS A 162 7.03 -11.27 0.53
CA HIS A 162 8.26 -10.54 0.76
C HIS A 162 8.22 -9.85 2.13
N PHE A 163 9.20 -10.16 2.98
CA PHE A 163 9.25 -9.72 4.37
C PHE A 163 10.38 -8.70 4.62
N ASP A 164 11.29 -8.54 3.68
CA ASP A 164 12.47 -7.70 3.83
C ASP A 164 12.20 -6.30 3.28
N PHE A 165 11.39 -5.52 4.02
CA PHE A 165 11.07 -4.15 3.64
C PHE A 165 10.80 -3.25 4.86
N ASP A 166 10.98 -1.94 4.64
CA ASP A 166 10.46 -0.87 5.50
C ASP A 166 9.47 0.00 4.71
N VAL A 167 8.67 0.78 5.44
CA VAL A 167 7.72 1.73 4.87
C VAL A 167 7.98 3.11 5.41
N ILE A 168 8.14 4.08 4.53
CA ILE A 168 8.22 5.50 4.88
C ILE A 168 6.94 6.19 4.42
N ILE A 169 6.13 6.64 5.34
CA ILE A 169 4.89 7.33 5.06
C ILE A 169 5.13 8.83 5.14
N ASP A 170 5.18 9.44 3.98
CA ASP A 170 5.26 10.89 3.81
C ASP A 170 3.89 11.37 3.29
N HIS A 171 3.03 11.80 4.21
CA HIS A 171 1.69 12.24 3.85
C HIS A 171 1.65 13.50 2.96
N SER A 172 2.78 14.23 2.84
CA SER A 172 2.91 15.34 1.89
C SER A 172 2.82 14.86 0.44
N LEU A 173 3.22 13.61 0.17
CA LEU A 173 3.14 12.98 -1.16
C LEU A 173 1.71 12.71 -1.63
N LEU A 174 0.73 12.80 -0.74
CA LEU A 174 -0.68 12.75 -1.11
C LEU A 174 -1.14 14.02 -1.85
N ASN A 175 -0.35 15.09 -1.83
CA ASN A 175 -0.66 16.33 -2.54
C ASN A 175 -0.84 16.07 -4.05
N GLY A 176 -1.90 16.64 -4.60
CA GLY A 176 -2.23 16.50 -6.02
C GLY A 176 -3.08 15.27 -6.36
N LEU A 177 -3.41 14.40 -5.39
CA LEU A 177 -4.33 13.30 -5.63
C LEU A 177 -5.76 13.81 -5.86
N GLY A 178 -6.38 13.33 -6.93
CA GLY A 178 -7.79 13.56 -7.18
C GLY A 178 -8.69 12.79 -6.21
N LYS A 179 -9.91 13.31 -5.96
CA LYS A 179 -10.91 12.66 -5.07
C LYS A 179 -11.11 11.17 -5.35
N GLY A 180 -11.05 10.75 -6.63
CA GLY A 180 -11.17 9.34 -6.99
C GLY A 180 -10.10 8.44 -6.38
N MET A 181 -8.86 8.94 -6.27
CA MET A 181 -7.76 8.22 -5.63
C MET A 181 -7.93 8.17 -4.11
N ILE A 182 -8.43 9.26 -3.50
CA ILE A 182 -8.73 9.28 -2.06
C ILE A 182 -9.82 8.26 -1.73
N ARG A 183 -10.91 8.23 -2.51
CA ARG A 183 -12.02 7.26 -2.33
C ARG A 183 -11.56 5.82 -2.41
N GLN A 184 -10.55 5.50 -3.22
CA GLN A 184 -10.00 4.15 -3.26
C GLN A 184 -9.37 3.74 -1.93
N GLY A 185 -8.57 4.61 -1.32
CA GLY A 185 -8.01 4.36 0.01
C GLY A 185 -9.09 4.27 1.09
N LEU A 186 -10.11 5.15 1.00
CA LEU A 186 -11.26 5.11 1.90
C LEU A 186 -12.01 3.77 1.85
N GLY A 187 -12.07 3.10 0.71
CA GLY A 187 -12.69 1.78 0.61
C GLY A 187 -12.02 0.75 1.53
N GLU A 188 -10.70 0.74 1.59
CA GLU A 188 -9.93 -0.14 2.47
C GLU A 188 -10.02 0.28 3.95
N ILE A 189 -9.95 1.60 4.23
CA ILE A 189 -10.15 2.12 5.59
C ILE A 189 -11.53 1.74 6.10
N PHE A 190 -12.57 1.90 5.28
CA PHE A 190 -13.94 1.51 5.60
C PHE A 190 -14.04 0.01 5.88
N LYS A 191 -13.44 -0.82 5.03
CA LYS A 191 -13.40 -2.26 5.22
C LYS A 191 -12.86 -2.63 6.59
N ILE A 192 -11.67 -2.14 6.96
CA ILE A 192 -11.04 -2.50 8.24
C ILE A 192 -11.81 -1.92 9.43
N ALA A 193 -12.40 -0.73 9.29
CA ALA A 193 -13.26 -0.13 10.30
C ALA A 193 -14.50 -0.98 10.60
N VAL A 194 -15.16 -1.49 9.57
CA VAL A 194 -16.36 -2.34 9.71
C VAL A 194 -16.05 -3.66 10.42
N ILE A 195 -14.90 -4.28 10.15
CA ILE A 195 -14.61 -5.62 10.65
C ILE A 195 -13.91 -5.64 12.01
N LYS A 196 -13.18 -4.59 12.37
CA LYS A 196 -12.31 -4.58 13.56
C LYS A 196 -12.31 -3.29 14.35
N GLY A 197 -12.67 -2.18 13.75
CA GLY A 197 -12.37 -0.87 14.27
C GLY A 197 -13.61 -0.05 14.66
N GLU A 198 -14.33 -0.38 15.73
CA GLU A 198 -15.47 0.45 16.17
C GLU A 198 -15.05 1.91 16.36
N THR A 199 -13.93 2.19 17.03
CA THR A 199 -13.37 3.53 17.20
C THR A 199 -12.99 4.17 15.87
N LEU A 200 -12.37 3.43 14.95
CA LEU A 200 -12.03 3.92 13.62
C LEU A 200 -13.31 4.25 12.84
N PHE A 201 -14.34 3.41 12.93
CA PHE A 201 -15.62 3.63 12.28
C PHE A 201 -16.29 4.92 12.79
N GLU A 202 -16.29 5.15 14.09
CA GLU A 202 -16.78 6.39 14.70
C GLU A 202 -16.00 7.63 14.22
N LYS A 203 -14.65 7.53 14.14
CA LYS A 203 -13.82 8.60 13.57
C LYS A 203 -14.19 8.93 12.12
N LEU A 204 -14.49 7.92 11.30
CA LEU A 204 -14.97 8.14 9.93
C LEU A 204 -16.29 8.88 9.90
N LEU A 205 -17.28 8.47 10.72
CA LEU A 205 -18.59 9.12 10.79
C LEU A 205 -18.49 10.59 11.23
N ILE A 206 -17.70 10.88 12.27
CA ILE A 206 -17.51 12.25 12.79
C ILE A 206 -16.87 13.18 11.74
N ASN A 207 -16.02 12.65 10.87
CA ASN A 207 -15.29 13.44 9.89
C ASN A 207 -15.79 13.26 8.45
N ILE A 208 -16.98 12.68 8.25
CA ILE A 208 -17.50 12.24 6.94
C ILE A 208 -17.40 13.30 5.84
N ASP A 209 -17.69 14.56 6.15
CA ASP A 209 -17.67 15.67 5.20
C ASP A 209 -16.26 16.07 4.75
N GLN A 210 -15.22 15.61 5.45
CA GLN A 210 -13.82 15.95 5.20
C GLN A 210 -13.02 14.81 4.55
N LEU A 211 -13.54 13.57 4.59
CA LEU A 211 -12.79 12.38 4.17
C LEU A 211 -12.34 12.41 2.71
N GLU A 212 -13.00 13.17 1.85
CA GLU A 212 -12.60 13.33 0.44
C GLU A 212 -11.62 14.48 0.20
N ASN A 213 -11.28 15.24 1.23
CA ASN A 213 -10.36 16.36 1.13
C ASN A 213 -8.94 15.90 1.44
N ILE A 214 -8.03 16.10 0.48
CA ILE A 214 -6.63 15.70 0.64
C ILE A 214 -5.95 16.36 1.82
N SER A 215 -6.23 17.65 2.08
CA SER A 215 -5.64 18.38 3.20
C SER A 215 -6.04 17.84 4.57
N PHE A 216 -7.13 17.08 4.65
CA PHE A 216 -7.53 16.39 5.86
C PHE A 216 -6.48 15.38 6.32
N TYR A 217 -5.86 14.63 5.36
CA TYR A 217 -4.86 13.62 5.65
C TYR A 217 -3.46 14.19 5.96
N GLN A 218 -3.31 15.49 5.88
CA GLN A 218 -2.11 16.20 6.31
C GLN A 218 -2.23 16.74 7.75
N GLY A 219 -3.46 16.80 8.27
CA GLY A 219 -3.74 17.18 9.64
C GLY A 219 -3.84 15.99 10.59
N ASP A 220 -3.73 16.26 11.89
CA ASP A 220 -3.69 15.25 12.96
C ASP A 220 -4.81 14.21 12.88
N LYS A 221 -6.04 14.62 12.56
CA LYS A 221 -7.18 13.69 12.47
C LYS A 221 -7.08 12.71 11.33
N GLY A 222 -6.61 13.15 10.18
CA GLY A 222 -6.42 12.29 9.01
C GLY A 222 -5.23 11.34 9.21
N VAL A 223 -4.15 11.83 9.79
CA VAL A 223 -2.99 11.01 10.18
C VAL A 223 -3.41 9.95 11.20
N ASP A 224 -4.21 10.31 12.20
CA ASP A 224 -4.73 9.38 13.21
C ASP A 224 -5.60 8.27 12.59
N ILE A 225 -6.46 8.60 11.62
CA ILE A 225 -7.24 7.60 10.85
C ILE A 225 -6.33 6.66 10.05
N MET A 226 -5.30 7.19 9.38
CA MET A 226 -4.33 6.35 8.67
C MET A 226 -3.59 5.42 9.64
N MET A 227 -3.14 5.93 10.77
CA MET A 227 -2.43 5.16 11.80
C MET A 227 -3.28 4.03 12.38
N ASP A 228 -4.53 4.31 12.75
CA ASP A 228 -5.46 3.29 13.24
C ASP A 228 -5.70 2.21 12.20
N SER A 229 -5.87 2.60 10.93
CA SER A 229 -6.09 1.66 9.83
C SER A 229 -4.89 0.73 9.65
N ILE A 230 -3.67 1.28 9.70
CA ILE A 230 -2.42 0.52 9.61
C ILE A 230 -2.28 -0.42 10.80
N GLU A 231 -2.52 0.05 12.02
CA GLU A 231 -2.41 -0.76 13.23
C GLU A 231 -3.35 -1.96 13.20
N LEU A 232 -4.63 -1.74 12.85
CA LEU A 232 -5.62 -2.81 12.73
C LEU A 232 -5.28 -3.82 11.62
N MET A 233 -4.76 -3.35 10.48
CA MET A 233 -4.31 -4.23 9.41
C MET A 233 -3.09 -5.06 9.82
N LEU A 234 -2.12 -4.45 10.49
CA LEU A 234 -0.93 -5.16 10.99
C LEU A 234 -1.26 -6.22 12.03
N GLU A 235 -2.26 -6.00 12.88
CA GLU A 235 -2.75 -7.01 13.82
C GLU A 235 -3.25 -8.27 13.10
N GLU A 236 -3.96 -8.09 11.97
CA GLU A 236 -4.42 -9.22 11.15
C GLU A 236 -3.26 -9.93 10.47
N LEU A 237 -2.36 -9.19 9.84
CA LEU A 237 -1.20 -9.75 9.14
C LEU A 237 -0.25 -10.46 10.12
N HIS A 238 -0.06 -9.91 11.33
CA HIS A 238 0.84 -10.50 12.31
C HIS A 238 0.39 -11.89 12.77
N SER A 239 -0.92 -12.10 12.92
CA SER A 239 -1.47 -13.38 13.37
C SER A 239 -1.41 -14.47 12.31
N ASN A 240 -1.40 -14.10 11.01
CA ASN A 240 -1.50 -15.02 9.88
C ASN A 240 -0.76 -14.51 8.63
N PRO A 241 0.56 -14.25 8.71
CA PRO A 241 1.29 -13.52 7.67
C PRO A 241 1.32 -14.24 6.32
N ARG A 242 1.32 -15.57 6.30
CA ARG A 242 1.30 -16.37 5.06
C ARG A 242 -0.09 -16.87 4.68
N GLU A 243 -1.12 -16.33 5.33
CA GLU A 243 -2.51 -16.64 5.02
C GLU A 243 -2.86 -18.14 5.04
N THR A 244 -2.16 -18.91 5.85
CA THR A 244 -2.38 -20.36 6.00
C THR A 244 -3.73 -20.68 6.65
N ASN A 245 -4.21 -19.79 7.51
CA ASN A 245 -5.57 -19.82 8.01
C ASN A 245 -6.46 -19.03 7.04
N LEU A 246 -7.41 -19.70 6.40
CA LEU A 246 -8.33 -19.10 5.43
C LEU A 246 -9.52 -18.34 6.07
N LYS A 247 -9.68 -18.39 7.38
CA LYS A 247 -10.65 -17.55 8.11
C LYS A 247 -10.00 -16.20 8.42
N ARG A 248 -10.07 -15.28 7.46
CA ARG A 248 -9.41 -13.98 7.55
C ARG A 248 -10.45 -12.87 7.52
N CYS A 249 -10.42 -12.00 8.53
CA CYS A 249 -11.30 -10.83 8.56
C CYS A 249 -11.02 -9.89 7.38
N VAL A 250 -9.78 -9.74 6.97
CA VAL A 250 -9.36 -8.87 5.85
C VAL A 250 -9.91 -9.28 4.48
N ASP A 251 -10.45 -10.50 4.34
CA ASP A 251 -11.14 -10.94 3.12
C ASP A 251 -12.57 -10.38 3.01
N PHE A 252 -13.09 -9.74 4.03
CA PHE A 252 -14.33 -8.98 3.93
C PHE A 252 -14.20 -7.92 2.83
N GLY A 253 -15.23 -7.74 2.03
CA GLY A 253 -15.15 -6.86 0.86
C GLY A 253 -14.39 -7.46 -0.35
N HIS A 254 -13.99 -8.74 -0.29
CA HIS A 254 -13.30 -9.44 -1.40
C HIS A 254 -14.04 -10.68 -1.88
N SER A 255 -15.34 -10.81 -1.58
CA SER A 255 -16.16 -11.94 -2.07
C SER A 255 -16.59 -11.75 -3.52
N PHE A 256 -17.01 -10.55 -3.90
CA PHE A 256 -17.49 -10.18 -5.23
C PHE A 256 -16.54 -9.20 -5.93
N CYS A 257 -15.78 -8.43 -5.17
CA CYS A 257 -14.85 -7.41 -5.65
C CYS A 257 -13.95 -7.92 -6.78
N PRO A 258 -13.25 -9.08 -6.70
CA PRO A 258 -12.38 -9.55 -7.78
C PRO A 258 -13.12 -9.80 -9.08
N LEU A 259 -14.36 -10.30 -9.01
CA LEU A 259 -15.19 -10.53 -10.19
C LEU A 259 -15.63 -9.21 -10.84
N VAL A 260 -16.05 -8.23 -10.02
CA VAL A 260 -16.46 -6.91 -10.49
C VAL A 260 -15.30 -6.20 -11.19
N GLU A 261 -14.12 -6.23 -10.60
CA GLU A 261 -12.91 -5.64 -11.18
C GLU A 261 -12.58 -6.28 -12.54
N MET A 262 -12.47 -7.62 -12.57
CA MET A 262 -12.11 -8.36 -13.79
C MET A 262 -13.12 -8.18 -14.91
N GLU A 263 -14.41 -8.22 -14.61
CA GLU A 263 -15.46 -8.02 -15.62
C GLU A 263 -15.50 -6.57 -16.12
N SER A 264 -15.22 -5.58 -15.26
CA SER A 264 -15.15 -4.19 -15.68
C SER A 264 -14.01 -3.93 -16.67
N LEU A 265 -12.86 -4.60 -16.49
CA LEU A 265 -11.70 -4.48 -17.38
C LEU A 265 -11.97 -5.08 -18.79
N LYS A 266 -12.79 -6.11 -18.88
CA LYS A 266 -13.15 -6.77 -20.17
C LYS A 266 -14.11 -5.93 -21.01
N ARG A 267 -14.87 -5.02 -20.43
CA ARG A 267 -15.89 -4.23 -21.08
C ARG A 267 -15.35 -2.95 -21.69
N LYS A 268 -15.09 -2.94 -22.99
CA LYS A 268 -14.51 -1.79 -23.73
C LYS A 268 -15.27 -0.45 -23.58
N ASN A 269 -16.57 -0.50 -23.30
CA ASN A 269 -17.46 0.68 -23.25
C ASN A 269 -17.73 1.18 -21.82
N PHE A 270 -17.12 0.60 -20.80
CA PHE A 270 -17.29 1.01 -19.41
C PHE A 270 -15.94 1.42 -18.82
N LYS A 271 -15.95 2.40 -17.94
CA LYS A 271 -14.77 2.70 -17.12
C LYS A 271 -14.54 1.50 -16.19
N SER A 272 -13.30 1.06 -16.07
CA SER A 272 -12.92 0.05 -15.08
C SER A 272 -13.32 0.50 -13.67
N VAL A 273 -13.82 -0.42 -12.88
CA VAL A 273 -14.11 -0.16 -11.45
C VAL A 273 -12.81 -0.26 -10.67
N PRO A 274 -12.35 0.83 -10.05
CA PRO A 274 -11.14 0.80 -9.26
C PRO A 274 -11.31 -0.05 -8.00
N HIS A 275 -10.22 -0.65 -7.51
CA HIS A 275 -10.21 -1.60 -6.41
C HIS A 275 -10.97 -1.13 -5.17
N GLY A 276 -10.62 0.00 -4.58
CA GLY A 276 -11.26 0.47 -3.34
C GLY A 276 -12.77 0.74 -3.47
N TYR A 277 -13.23 1.10 -4.68
CA TYR A 277 -14.69 1.21 -4.93
C TYR A 277 -15.35 -0.17 -4.95
N ALA A 278 -14.70 -1.16 -5.58
CA ALA A 278 -15.22 -2.53 -5.61
C ALA A 278 -15.27 -3.13 -4.21
N VAL A 279 -14.25 -2.88 -3.40
CA VAL A 279 -14.18 -3.31 -1.99
C VAL A 279 -15.28 -2.68 -1.16
N ALA A 280 -15.44 -1.35 -1.20
CA ALA A 280 -16.50 -0.67 -0.44
C ALA A 280 -17.90 -1.18 -0.84
N TYR A 281 -18.14 -1.38 -2.14
CA TYR A 281 -19.41 -1.92 -2.65
C TYR A 281 -19.64 -3.35 -2.16
N ASP A 282 -18.61 -4.21 -2.19
CA ASP A 282 -18.69 -5.58 -1.70
C ASP A 282 -18.96 -5.63 -0.19
N CYS A 283 -18.35 -4.74 0.61
CA CYS A 283 -18.63 -4.63 2.03
C CYS A 283 -20.14 -4.41 2.29
N VAL A 284 -20.75 -3.43 1.61
CA VAL A 284 -22.18 -3.14 1.75
C VAL A 284 -23.05 -4.31 1.26
N LEU A 285 -22.69 -4.92 0.13
CA LEU A 285 -23.41 -6.08 -0.43
C LEU A 285 -23.34 -7.27 0.53
N THR A 286 -22.16 -7.60 1.04
CA THR A 286 -21.97 -8.70 1.97
C THR A 286 -22.68 -8.46 3.30
N ALA A 287 -22.66 -7.22 3.82
CA ALA A 287 -23.43 -6.83 5.00
C ALA A 287 -24.95 -6.98 4.76
N THR A 288 -25.44 -6.58 3.58
CA THR A 288 -26.86 -6.75 3.18
C THR A 288 -27.27 -8.22 3.15
N ILE A 289 -26.45 -9.07 2.54
CA ILE A 289 -26.66 -10.53 2.52
C ILE A 289 -26.67 -11.09 3.94
N SER A 290 -25.72 -10.66 4.79
CA SER A 290 -25.60 -11.11 6.17
C SER A 290 -26.81 -10.72 7.01
N ARG A 291 -27.34 -9.51 6.83
CA ARG A 291 -28.59 -9.06 7.45
C ARG A 291 -29.78 -9.92 7.02
N ASN A 292 -29.95 -10.13 5.69
CA ASN A 292 -31.04 -10.93 5.17
C ASN A 292 -30.98 -12.39 5.63
N ARG A 293 -29.80 -12.90 5.93
CA ARG A 293 -29.57 -14.23 6.55
C ARG A 293 -29.59 -14.21 8.07
N GLN A 294 -29.97 -13.10 8.68
CA GLN A 294 -30.03 -12.92 10.15
C GLN A 294 -28.69 -13.21 10.86
N LYS A 295 -27.56 -12.91 10.20
CA LYS A 295 -26.21 -13.08 10.75
C LYS A 295 -25.69 -11.84 11.46
N ILE A 296 -26.23 -10.68 11.15
CA ILE A 296 -25.96 -9.39 11.82
C ILE A 296 -27.29 -8.73 12.21
N ALA A 297 -27.28 -7.99 13.31
CA ALA A 297 -28.46 -7.25 13.77
C ALA A 297 -28.76 -6.07 12.83
N SER A 298 -30.03 -5.68 12.74
CA SER A 298 -30.45 -4.53 11.93
C SER A 298 -29.79 -3.23 12.35
N GLU A 299 -29.54 -3.06 13.64
CA GLU A 299 -28.82 -1.89 14.19
C GLU A 299 -27.38 -1.83 13.72
N GLN A 300 -26.66 -2.97 13.71
CA GLN A 300 -25.29 -3.04 13.16
C GLN A 300 -25.27 -2.73 11.67
N TYR A 301 -26.24 -3.28 10.92
CA TYR A 301 -26.35 -3.02 9.49
C TYR A 301 -26.63 -1.54 9.19
N SER A 302 -27.45 -0.87 9.99
CA SER A 302 -27.79 0.55 9.76
C SER A 302 -26.62 1.51 9.94
N LYS A 303 -25.53 1.06 10.58
CA LYS A 303 -24.29 1.84 10.72
C LYS A 303 -23.36 1.69 9.49
N ILE A 304 -23.47 0.59 8.75
CA ILE A 304 -22.73 0.28 7.53
C ILE A 304 -23.36 0.95 6.32
#